data_28946ba50125e30372957d3526b53166
#
_entry.id   28946ba50125e30372957d3526b53166
#
_cell.length_a   1.000
_cell.length_b   1.000
_cell.length_c   1.000
_cell.angle_alpha   90.00
_cell.angle_beta   90.00
_cell.angle_gamma   90.00
#
_symmetry.space_group_name_H-M   'P 1'
#
loop_
_entity.id
_entity.type
_entity.pdbx_description
1 polymer ?
#
loop_
_entity_poly.entity_id
_entity_poly.type
_entity_poly.pdbx_seq_one_letter_code
_entity_poly.pdbx_strand_id
1 'polypeptide(L)'
;MPPQNSNQIRILKILLHAGFFVSGIATVLIGQILPILANKFSLNDEQAGNFFPAQFSGSLIGTFLTNWFGKRNKFLTASLLGCFLMAIGILMLNLGSLEFCLLGFFVNGLGIGLTLPSINMLILELNPLRAAAALSVVNFFWGVGAIISQPFVDFLARGTNIFAPTLVLSIVLFIIGISLALMPKGIEQKPVAADQDKNNFSIPIWTNPVAWAIAAFNFIHVGFESAMGGWLKIYTQRIEDGAAINFLPPIFLFFVFFVVGRGIAPVFFRFLNENRVLFLSLLTILFGMGILLSAKNIWLLSVGASIAGFGTSSVFPTNMSRFTKTFGASASRRATPFFICGTLGAAFTTWFIGFISSRYENDLRSGMFILLGSILVLIFLQIILQFRIKTEKLSTP
;
A
#
# COMPACT_ATOMS: atom_id res chain seq x y z
N MET A 1 -16.41 -15.34 -31.92
CA MET A 1 -15.74 -15.83 -30.70
C MET A 1 -16.70 -16.76 -29.99
N PRO A 2 -16.29 -17.93 -29.51
CA PRO A 2 -17.16 -18.76 -28.71
C PRO A 2 -17.63 -17.96 -27.50
N PRO A 3 -18.90 -18.14 -27.05
CA PRO A 3 -19.42 -17.43 -25.89
C PRO A 3 -18.51 -17.74 -24.69
N GLN A 4 -17.97 -16.69 -24.08
CA GLN A 4 -17.16 -16.85 -22.86
C GLN A 4 -18.00 -17.60 -21.82
N ASN A 5 -17.51 -18.74 -21.39
CA ASN A 5 -18.20 -19.57 -20.41
C ASN A 5 -18.32 -18.77 -19.10
N SER A 6 -19.53 -18.46 -18.66
CA SER A 6 -19.80 -17.67 -17.45
C SER A 6 -19.07 -18.22 -16.22
N ASN A 7 -18.86 -19.52 -16.17
CA ASN A 7 -18.10 -20.19 -15.11
C ASN A 7 -16.61 -19.81 -15.12
N GLN A 8 -15.99 -19.67 -16.29
CA GLN A 8 -14.58 -19.29 -16.40
C GLN A 8 -14.35 -17.84 -15.90
N ILE A 9 -15.26 -16.92 -16.24
CA ILE A 9 -15.20 -15.54 -15.73
C ILE A 9 -15.39 -15.51 -14.21
N ARG A 10 -16.29 -16.32 -13.67
CA ARG A 10 -16.50 -16.43 -12.23
C ARG A 10 -15.26 -16.95 -11.50
N ILE A 11 -14.64 -18.01 -12.02
CA ILE A 11 -13.39 -18.59 -11.47
C ILE A 11 -12.27 -17.54 -11.52
N LEU A 12 -12.10 -16.86 -12.66
CA LEU A 12 -11.10 -15.80 -12.79
C LEU A 12 -11.31 -14.70 -11.73
N LYS A 13 -12.54 -14.21 -11.56
CA LYS A 13 -12.84 -13.22 -10.52
C LYS A 13 -12.45 -13.70 -9.12
N ILE A 14 -12.75 -14.95 -8.76
CA ILE A 14 -12.36 -15.53 -7.47
C ILE A 14 -10.85 -15.56 -7.33
N LEU A 15 -10.10 -16.01 -8.35
CA LEU A 15 -8.65 -16.05 -8.35
C LEU A 15 -8.02 -14.66 -8.21
N LEU A 16 -8.58 -13.65 -8.88
CA LEU A 16 -8.11 -12.26 -8.77
C LEU A 16 -8.31 -11.70 -7.35
N HIS A 17 -9.45 -11.97 -6.71
CA HIS A 17 -9.69 -11.56 -5.33
C HIS A 17 -8.77 -12.30 -4.34
N ALA A 18 -8.59 -13.61 -4.52
CA ALA A 18 -7.65 -14.40 -3.73
C ALA A 18 -6.20 -13.91 -3.91
N GLY A 19 -5.79 -13.63 -5.15
CA GLY A 19 -4.48 -13.06 -5.46
C GLY A 19 -4.26 -11.71 -4.78
N PHE A 20 -5.29 -10.85 -4.77
CA PHE A 20 -5.21 -9.55 -4.13
C PHE A 20 -5.15 -9.65 -2.60
N PHE A 21 -5.90 -10.58 -2.01
CA PHE A 21 -5.83 -10.90 -0.58
C PHE A 21 -4.43 -11.36 -0.17
N VAL A 22 -3.86 -12.32 -0.88
CA VAL A 22 -2.52 -12.85 -0.56
C VAL A 22 -1.44 -11.80 -0.84
N SER A 23 -1.62 -10.96 -1.86
CA SER A 23 -0.74 -9.81 -2.09
C SER A 23 -0.79 -8.81 -0.94
N GLY A 24 -1.93 -8.66 -0.25
CA GLY A 24 -2.04 -7.85 0.97
C GLY A 24 -1.11 -8.38 2.07
N ILE A 25 -1.11 -9.69 2.31
CA ILE A 25 -0.18 -10.33 3.25
C ILE A 25 1.27 -10.09 2.82
N ALA A 26 1.60 -10.34 1.55
CA ALA A 26 2.95 -10.23 1.01
C ALA A 26 3.50 -8.78 1.04
N THR A 27 2.62 -7.78 0.87
CA THR A 27 3.02 -6.37 0.86
C THR A 27 3.47 -5.89 2.24
N VAL A 28 2.73 -6.27 3.30
CA VAL A 28 3.04 -5.82 4.67
C VAL A 28 3.91 -6.82 5.44
N LEU A 29 4.26 -7.96 4.83
CA LEU A 29 5.10 -9.01 5.42
C LEU A 29 6.40 -8.45 6.00
N ILE A 30 7.04 -7.52 5.30
CA ILE A 30 8.29 -6.88 5.72
C ILE A 30 8.20 -6.36 7.15
N GLY A 31 7.18 -5.60 7.50
CA GLY A 31 6.99 -5.05 8.86
C GLY A 31 6.72 -6.15 9.90
N GLN A 32 6.12 -7.28 9.48
CA GLN A 32 5.79 -8.38 10.38
C GLN A 32 7.01 -9.23 10.76
N ILE A 33 7.96 -9.40 9.83
CA ILE A 33 9.17 -10.20 10.06
C ILE A 33 10.41 -9.34 10.34
N LEU A 34 10.32 -8.02 10.24
CA LEU A 34 11.43 -7.10 10.48
C LEU A 34 12.10 -7.32 11.84
N PRO A 35 11.37 -7.45 12.97
CA PRO A 35 11.99 -7.73 14.26
C PRO A 35 12.80 -9.03 14.25
N ILE A 36 12.28 -10.06 13.58
CA ILE A 36 12.93 -11.38 13.49
C ILE A 36 14.24 -11.29 12.68
N LEU A 37 14.19 -10.58 11.54
CA LEU A 37 15.38 -10.39 10.70
C LEU A 37 16.42 -9.50 11.37
N ALA A 38 16.00 -8.43 12.04
CA ALA A 38 16.88 -7.55 12.79
C ALA A 38 17.64 -8.31 13.89
N ASN A 39 16.94 -9.15 14.65
CA ASN A 39 17.58 -10.03 15.66
C ASN A 39 18.48 -11.08 15.02
N LYS A 40 18.03 -11.76 13.95
CA LYS A 40 18.80 -12.83 13.27
C LYS A 40 20.15 -12.36 12.75
N PHE A 41 20.19 -11.14 12.19
CA PHE A 41 21.39 -10.57 11.57
C PHE A 41 22.07 -9.50 12.45
N SER A 42 21.58 -9.28 13.68
CA SER A 42 22.09 -8.24 14.61
C SER A 42 22.13 -6.85 13.96
N LEU A 43 21.06 -6.49 13.24
CA LEU A 43 20.98 -5.23 12.50
C LEU A 43 20.62 -4.08 13.42
N ASN A 44 21.26 -2.93 13.20
CA ASN A 44 20.73 -1.66 13.69
C ASN A 44 19.53 -1.21 12.84
N ASP A 45 18.84 -0.14 13.28
CA ASP A 45 17.62 0.32 12.61
C ASP A 45 17.87 0.85 11.20
N GLU A 46 19.02 1.48 10.93
CA GLU A 46 19.38 1.92 9.58
C GLU A 46 19.54 0.74 8.64
N GLN A 47 20.25 -0.31 9.07
CA GLN A 47 20.42 -1.53 8.27
C GLN A 47 19.10 -2.26 8.04
N ALA A 48 18.25 -2.36 9.07
CA ALA A 48 16.92 -2.92 8.96
C ALA A 48 16.02 -2.08 8.04
N GLY A 49 16.18 -0.76 8.05
CA GLY A 49 15.49 0.18 7.18
C GLY A 49 15.76 -0.04 5.69
N ASN A 50 16.91 -0.64 5.29
CA ASN A 50 17.27 -0.90 3.89
C ASN A 50 16.37 -1.92 3.20
N PHE A 51 15.65 -2.76 3.93
CA PHE A 51 14.70 -3.70 3.34
C PHE A 51 13.54 -2.98 2.63
N PHE A 52 13.13 -1.80 3.10
CA PHE A 52 12.02 -1.05 2.50
C PHE A 52 12.36 -0.47 1.13
N PRO A 53 13.47 0.29 0.93
CA PRO A 53 13.89 0.71 -0.40
C PRO A 53 14.08 -0.47 -1.36
N ALA A 54 14.58 -1.62 -0.89
CA ALA A 54 14.68 -2.82 -1.71
C ALA A 54 13.30 -3.27 -2.24
N GLN A 55 12.30 -3.42 -1.36
CA GLN A 55 10.95 -3.80 -1.76
C GLN A 55 10.28 -2.75 -2.66
N PHE A 56 10.36 -1.48 -2.30
CA PHE A 56 9.66 -0.42 -3.03
C PHE A 56 10.31 -0.11 -4.39
N SER A 57 11.64 -0.23 -4.54
CA SER A 57 12.30 -0.12 -5.84
C SER A 57 11.88 -1.25 -6.79
N GLY A 58 11.81 -2.48 -6.29
CA GLY A 58 11.23 -3.59 -7.04
C GLY A 58 9.79 -3.30 -7.46
N SER A 59 8.94 -2.81 -6.54
CA SER A 59 7.54 -2.49 -6.83
C SER A 59 7.39 -1.39 -7.88
N LEU A 60 8.27 -0.38 -7.85
CA LEU A 60 8.30 0.67 -8.86
C LEU A 60 8.61 0.10 -10.25
N ILE A 61 9.65 -0.73 -10.38
CA ILE A 61 10.00 -1.40 -11.64
C ILE A 61 8.86 -2.32 -12.10
N GLY A 62 8.26 -3.10 -11.21
CA GLY A 62 7.12 -3.95 -11.52
C GLY A 62 5.93 -3.17 -12.06
N THR A 63 5.66 -1.99 -11.51
CA THR A 63 4.58 -1.10 -11.99
C THR A 63 4.86 -0.59 -13.41
N PHE A 64 6.11 -0.24 -13.74
CA PHE A 64 6.48 0.11 -15.12
C PHE A 64 6.31 -1.07 -16.07
N LEU A 65 6.71 -2.27 -15.66
CA LEU A 65 6.50 -3.49 -16.45
C LEU A 65 5.01 -3.79 -16.64
N THR A 66 4.15 -3.53 -15.65
CA THR A 66 2.69 -3.64 -15.80
C THR A 66 2.18 -2.76 -16.95
N ASN A 67 2.64 -1.52 -17.07
CA ASN A 67 2.28 -0.65 -18.19
C ASN A 67 2.72 -1.22 -19.55
N TRP A 68 3.90 -1.85 -19.59
CA TRP A 68 4.39 -2.51 -20.79
C TRP A 68 3.54 -3.74 -21.19
N PHE A 69 3.12 -4.55 -20.23
CA PHE A 69 2.18 -5.64 -20.43
C PHE A 69 0.80 -5.13 -20.84
N GLY A 70 0.31 -4.06 -20.20
CA GLY A 70 -0.99 -3.44 -20.47
C GLY A 70 -1.12 -2.94 -21.92
N LYS A 71 -0.06 -2.32 -22.47
CA LYS A 71 -0.01 -1.92 -23.89
C LYS A 71 -0.20 -3.10 -24.85
N ARG A 72 0.02 -4.32 -24.40
CA ARG A 72 -0.13 -5.57 -25.15
C ARG A 72 -1.38 -6.36 -24.77
N ASN A 73 -2.26 -5.80 -23.94
CA ASN A 73 -3.43 -6.47 -23.37
C ASN A 73 -3.06 -7.79 -22.63
N LYS A 74 -1.98 -7.79 -21.86
CA LYS A 74 -1.46 -8.99 -21.15
C LYS A 74 -1.44 -8.81 -19.63
N PHE A 75 -2.51 -8.22 -19.06
CA PHE A 75 -2.61 -8.04 -17.61
C PHE A 75 -2.68 -9.36 -16.84
N LEU A 76 -3.32 -10.40 -17.41
CA LEU A 76 -3.33 -11.73 -16.81
C LEU A 76 -1.92 -12.31 -16.70
N THR A 77 -1.13 -12.19 -17.76
CA THR A 77 0.28 -12.60 -17.77
C THR A 77 1.10 -11.83 -16.73
N ALA A 78 0.89 -10.52 -16.61
CA ALA A 78 1.57 -9.72 -15.61
C ALA A 78 1.18 -10.14 -14.17
N SER A 79 -0.11 -10.42 -13.93
CA SER A 79 -0.58 -10.89 -12.62
C SER A 79 0.01 -12.24 -12.23
N LEU A 80 0.04 -13.22 -13.15
CA LEU A 80 0.62 -14.54 -12.86
C LEU A 80 2.13 -14.46 -12.62
N LEU A 81 2.87 -13.71 -13.45
CA LEU A 81 4.31 -13.49 -13.25
C LEU A 81 4.59 -12.81 -11.92
N GLY A 82 3.75 -11.83 -11.56
CA GLY A 82 3.84 -11.15 -10.27
C GLY A 82 3.65 -12.11 -9.09
N CYS A 83 2.68 -13.04 -9.15
CA CYS A 83 2.50 -14.06 -8.11
C CYS A 83 3.74 -14.97 -7.97
N PHE A 84 4.34 -15.41 -9.09
CA PHE A 84 5.55 -16.22 -9.04
C PHE A 84 6.74 -15.44 -8.47
N LEU A 85 6.93 -14.19 -8.88
CA LEU A 85 8.02 -13.36 -8.36
C LEU A 85 7.85 -13.09 -6.86
N MET A 86 6.63 -12.79 -6.39
CA MET A 86 6.37 -12.67 -4.95
C MET A 86 6.75 -13.97 -4.23
N ALA A 87 6.31 -15.13 -4.73
CA ALA A 87 6.60 -16.41 -4.11
C ALA A 87 8.11 -16.68 -4.05
N ILE A 88 8.84 -16.47 -5.15
CA ILE A 88 10.28 -16.64 -5.22
C ILE A 88 10.99 -15.68 -4.26
N GLY A 89 10.64 -14.39 -4.30
CA GLY A 89 11.24 -13.38 -3.43
C GLY A 89 11.05 -13.70 -1.94
N ILE A 90 9.86 -14.16 -1.55
CA ILE A 90 9.57 -14.57 -0.17
C ILE A 90 10.37 -15.83 0.22
N LEU A 91 10.52 -16.82 -0.66
CA LEU A 91 11.37 -17.99 -0.39
C LEU A 91 12.84 -17.65 -0.22
N MET A 92 13.35 -16.64 -0.96
CA MET A 92 14.74 -16.20 -0.86
C MET A 92 15.11 -15.70 0.53
N LEU A 93 14.13 -15.24 1.35
CA LEU A 93 14.35 -14.81 2.73
C LEU A 93 14.90 -15.92 3.63
N ASN A 94 14.82 -17.18 3.19
CA ASN A 94 15.32 -18.36 3.93
C ASN A 94 16.74 -18.77 3.53
N LEU A 95 17.38 -18.12 2.55
CA LEU A 95 18.71 -18.52 2.05
C LEU A 95 19.86 -18.14 3.00
N GLY A 96 19.57 -17.53 4.14
CA GLY A 96 20.49 -17.43 5.28
C GLY A 96 21.44 -16.23 5.25
N SER A 97 21.50 -15.40 4.21
CA SER A 97 22.30 -14.18 4.20
C SER A 97 21.46 -12.90 4.07
N LEU A 98 22.03 -11.78 4.49
CA LEU A 98 21.40 -10.47 4.42
C LEU A 98 21.14 -10.04 2.97
N GLU A 99 22.10 -10.31 2.09
CA GLU A 99 22.04 -9.97 0.66
C GLU A 99 20.86 -10.69 -0.01
N PHE A 100 20.67 -11.98 0.29
CA PHE A 100 19.52 -12.74 -0.22
C PHE A 100 18.20 -12.24 0.35
N CYS A 101 18.16 -11.74 1.60
CA CYS A 101 16.96 -11.10 2.14
C CYS A 101 16.65 -9.79 1.41
N LEU A 102 17.64 -8.93 1.15
CA LEU A 102 17.46 -7.69 0.39
C LEU A 102 16.99 -7.98 -1.04
N LEU A 103 17.65 -8.93 -1.72
CA LEU A 103 17.25 -9.36 -3.06
C LEU A 103 15.84 -9.99 -3.05
N GLY A 104 15.52 -10.79 -2.02
CA GLY A 104 14.21 -11.40 -1.83
C GLY A 104 13.11 -10.33 -1.70
N PHE A 105 13.33 -9.29 -0.92
CA PHE A 105 12.38 -8.17 -0.84
C PHE A 105 12.28 -7.37 -2.14
N PHE A 106 13.38 -7.17 -2.86
CA PHE A 106 13.34 -6.55 -4.19
C PHE A 106 12.50 -7.38 -5.16
N VAL A 107 12.71 -8.69 -5.24
CA VAL A 107 11.96 -9.60 -6.12
C VAL A 107 10.48 -9.69 -5.70
N ASN A 108 10.19 -9.74 -4.39
CA ASN A 108 8.83 -9.65 -3.86
C ASN A 108 8.17 -8.33 -4.29
N GLY A 109 8.87 -7.21 -4.14
CA GLY A 109 8.41 -5.90 -4.57
C GLY A 109 8.09 -5.86 -6.06
N LEU A 110 8.97 -6.40 -6.91
CA LEU A 110 8.74 -6.51 -8.35
C LEU A 110 7.44 -7.29 -8.65
N GLY A 111 7.21 -8.37 -7.92
CA GLY A 111 5.98 -9.13 -7.99
C GLY A 111 4.74 -8.33 -7.56
N ILE A 112 4.83 -7.56 -6.47
CA ILE A 112 3.76 -6.68 -5.99
C ILE A 112 3.41 -5.64 -7.07
N GLY A 113 4.43 -4.98 -7.65
CA GLY A 113 4.26 -3.97 -8.69
C GLY A 113 3.67 -4.51 -9.99
N LEU A 114 3.85 -5.80 -10.29
CA LEU A 114 3.20 -6.48 -11.41
C LEU A 114 1.77 -6.89 -11.08
N THR A 115 1.53 -7.42 -9.88
CA THR A 115 0.25 -8.04 -9.50
C THR A 115 -0.84 -7.02 -9.21
N LEU A 116 -0.58 -6.05 -8.32
CA LEU A 116 -1.62 -5.15 -7.85
C LEU A 116 -2.24 -4.30 -8.97
N PRO A 117 -1.46 -3.59 -9.80
CA PRO A 117 -2.04 -2.80 -10.87
C PRO A 117 -2.72 -3.67 -11.94
N SER A 118 -2.13 -4.84 -12.26
CA SER A 118 -2.69 -5.73 -13.28
C SER A 118 -4.03 -6.31 -12.87
N ILE A 119 -4.17 -6.76 -11.62
CA ILE A 119 -5.45 -7.25 -11.09
C ILE A 119 -6.49 -6.14 -11.08
N ASN A 120 -6.12 -4.92 -10.67
CA ASN A 120 -7.02 -3.78 -10.70
C ASN A 120 -7.55 -3.53 -12.12
N MET A 121 -6.68 -3.57 -13.14
CA MET A 121 -7.09 -3.40 -14.54
C MET A 121 -8.02 -4.52 -15.01
N LEU A 122 -7.69 -5.78 -14.73
CA LEU A 122 -8.54 -6.92 -15.05
C LEU A 122 -9.92 -6.82 -14.40
N ILE A 123 -9.99 -6.43 -13.14
CA ILE A 123 -11.27 -6.25 -12.42
C ILE A 123 -12.11 -5.14 -13.07
N LEU A 124 -11.48 -4.04 -13.52
CA LEU A 124 -12.15 -2.98 -14.28
C LEU A 124 -12.72 -3.50 -15.59
N GLU A 125 -11.91 -4.22 -16.38
CA GLU A 125 -12.32 -4.80 -17.66
C GLU A 125 -13.46 -5.81 -17.52
N LEU A 126 -13.45 -6.62 -16.46
CA LEU A 126 -14.48 -7.62 -16.16
C LEU A 126 -15.77 -7.03 -15.58
N ASN A 127 -15.77 -5.74 -15.17
CA ASN A 127 -16.92 -5.10 -14.54
C ASN A 127 -17.14 -3.65 -15.04
N PRO A 128 -17.28 -3.40 -16.34
CA PRO A 128 -17.31 -2.05 -16.91
C PRO A 128 -18.45 -1.19 -16.36
N LEU A 129 -19.62 -1.78 -16.09
CA LEU A 129 -20.79 -1.05 -15.57
C LEU A 129 -20.71 -0.70 -14.08
N ARG A 130 -19.84 -1.37 -13.31
CA ARG A 130 -19.70 -1.20 -11.85
C ARG A 130 -18.25 -1.12 -11.43
N ALA A 131 -17.42 -0.47 -12.23
CA ALA A 131 -15.97 -0.41 -12.10
C ALA A 131 -15.51 0.04 -10.70
N ALA A 132 -16.05 1.14 -10.18
CA ALA A 132 -15.69 1.68 -8.88
C ALA A 132 -16.03 0.72 -7.72
N ALA A 133 -17.21 0.10 -7.76
CA ALA A 133 -17.63 -0.87 -6.75
C ALA A 133 -16.75 -2.14 -6.79
N ALA A 134 -16.42 -2.64 -7.99
CA ALA A 134 -15.55 -3.80 -8.16
C ALA A 134 -14.13 -3.54 -7.65
N LEU A 135 -13.56 -2.35 -7.93
CA LEU A 135 -12.28 -1.94 -7.36
C LEU A 135 -12.32 -1.84 -5.84
N SER A 136 -13.40 -1.30 -5.27
CA SER A 136 -13.53 -1.20 -3.81
C SER A 136 -13.53 -2.58 -3.17
N VAL A 137 -14.22 -3.55 -3.76
CA VAL A 137 -14.26 -4.93 -3.25
C VAL A 137 -12.88 -5.58 -3.32
N VAL A 138 -12.18 -5.50 -4.44
CA VAL A 138 -10.86 -6.12 -4.56
C VAL A 138 -9.85 -5.47 -3.60
N ASN A 139 -9.88 -4.14 -3.42
CA ASN A 139 -9.03 -3.44 -2.45
C ASN A 139 -9.40 -3.76 -0.99
N PHE A 140 -10.67 -4.08 -0.71
CA PHE A 140 -11.07 -4.60 0.60
C PHE A 140 -10.37 -5.94 0.88
N PHE A 141 -10.29 -6.86 -0.08
CA PHE A 141 -9.56 -8.13 0.09
C PHE A 141 -8.08 -7.91 0.39
N TRP A 142 -7.42 -6.94 -0.24
CA TRP A 142 -6.05 -6.56 0.12
C TRP A 142 -5.96 -6.10 1.58
N GLY A 143 -6.88 -5.25 2.02
CA GLY A 143 -6.94 -4.78 3.40
C GLY A 143 -7.12 -5.92 4.42
N VAL A 144 -7.99 -6.89 4.10
CA VAL A 144 -8.16 -8.10 4.94
C VAL A 144 -6.86 -8.91 4.99
N GLY A 145 -6.14 -9.04 3.86
CA GLY A 145 -4.82 -9.66 3.83
C GLY A 145 -3.82 -8.93 4.73
N ALA A 146 -3.79 -7.60 4.69
CA ALA A 146 -2.93 -6.79 5.56
C ALA A 146 -3.24 -7.00 7.05
N ILE A 147 -4.53 -7.07 7.43
CA ILE A 147 -4.97 -7.37 8.80
C ILE A 147 -4.44 -8.75 9.25
N ILE A 148 -4.62 -9.76 8.40
CA ILE A 148 -4.27 -11.15 8.73
C ILE A 148 -2.75 -11.38 8.73
N SER A 149 -1.97 -10.52 8.11
CA SER A 149 -0.51 -10.70 7.96
C SER A 149 0.20 -10.90 9.30
N GLN A 150 -0.14 -10.10 10.33
CA GLN A 150 0.50 -10.26 11.63
C GLN A 150 0.11 -11.57 12.32
N PRO A 151 -1.17 -11.90 12.57
CA PRO A 151 -1.51 -13.16 13.21
C PRO A 151 -1.03 -14.37 12.40
N PHE A 152 -0.97 -14.28 11.08
CA PHE A 152 -0.40 -15.31 10.22
C PHE A 152 1.08 -15.56 10.52
N VAL A 153 1.88 -14.49 10.61
CA VAL A 153 3.30 -14.60 10.94
C VAL A 153 3.49 -15.08 12.37
N ASP A 154 2.78 -14.51 13.34
CA ASP A 154 2.93 -14.83 14.76
C ASP A 154 2.52 -16.28 15.08
N PHE A 155 1.53 -16.83 14.36
CA PHE A 155 1.09 -18.21 14.51
C PHE A 155 2.09 -19.22 13.92
N LEU A 156 2.72 -18.88 12.78
CA LEU A 156 3.59 -19.81 12.06
C LEU A 156 5.08 -19.65 12.37
N ALA A 157 5.53 -18.45 12.77
CA ALA A 157 6.93 -18.22 13.11
C ALA A 157 7.27 -18.86 14.46
N ARG A 158 8.49 -19.40 14.57
CA ARG A 158 9.01 -20.01 15.81
C ARG A 158 10.34 -19.36 16.16
N GLY A 159 10.31 -18.46 17.14
CA GLY A 159 11.50 -17.67 17.52
C GLY A 159 12.03 -16.84 16.36
N THR A 160 13.27 -17.08 15.94
CA THR A 160 13.90 -16.42 14.78
C THR A 160 13.65 -17.11 13.45
N ASN A 161 12.85 -18.20 13.44
CA ASN A 161 12.60 -18.99 12.24
C ASN A 161 11.34 -18.51 11.50
N ILE A 162 11.56 -17.91 10.33
CA ILE A 162 10.51 -17.45 9.42
C ILE A 162 10.18 -18.48 8.32
N PHE A 163 10.75 -19.68 8.36
CA PHE A 163 10.59 -20.66 7.27
C PHE A 163 9.12 -21.03 7.03
N ALA A 164 8.38 -21.35 8.09
CA ALA A 164 7.00 -21.78 7.94
C ALA A 164 6.07 -20.69 7.32
N PRO A 165 6.03 -19.44 7.82
CA PRO A 165 5.19 -18.41 7.20
C PRO A 165 5.61 -18.09 5.77
N THR A 166 6.90 -18.03 5.47
CA THR A 166 7.38 -17.74 4.11
C THR A 166 7.08 -18.89 3.14
N LEU A 167 7.25 -20.14 3.57
CA LEU A 167 6.94 -21.32 2.77
C LEU A 167 5.44 -21.40 2.45
N VAL A 168 4.58 -21.28 3.46
CA VAL A 168 3.11 -21.34 3.28
C VAL A 168 2.64 -20.24 2.34
N LEU A 169 3.09 -19.01 2.55
CA LEU A 169 2.70 -17.86 1.71
C LEU A 169 3.18 -18.07 0.26
N SER A 170 4.40 -18.56 0.07
CA SER A 170 4.93 -18.83 -1.26
C SER A 170 4.18 -19.96 -1.98
N ILE A 171 3.83 -21.03 -1.29
CA ILE A 171 3.03 -22.14 -1.86
C ILE A 171 1.68 -21.61 -2.34
N VAL A 172 1.00 -20.79 -1.52
CA VAL A 172 -0.31 -20.22 -1.90
C VAL A 172 -0.16 -19.31 -3.11
N LEU A 173 0.88 -18.45 -3.17
CA LEU A 173 1.17 -17.61 -4.32
C LEU A 173 1.48 -18.42 -5.58
N PHE A 174 2.24 -19.53 -5.48
CA PHE A 174 2.48 -20.44 -6.60
C PHE A 174 1.19 -21.08 -7.10
N ILE A 175 0.32 -21.57 -6.20
CA ILE A 175 -0.98 -22.16 -6.55
C ILE A 175 -1.84 -21.14 -7.30
N ILE A 176 -1.91 -19.90 -6.82
CA ILE A 176 -2.65 -18.83 -7.50
C ILE A 176 -2.02 -18.54 -8.87
N GLY A 177 -0.70 -18.42 -8.97
CA GLY A 177 0.01 -18.19 -10.23
C GLY A 177 -0.25 -19.31 -11.25
N ILE A 178 -0.17 -20.57 -10.84
CA ILE A 178 -0.49 -21.72 -11.70
C ILE A 178 -1.97 -21.69 -12.11
N SER A 179 -2.88 -21.42 -11.18
CA SER A 179 -4.32 -21.33 -11.48
C SER A 179 -4.63 -20.25 -12.50
N LEU A 180 -3.97 -19.08 -12.41
CA LEU A 180 -4.08 -18.00 -13.40
C LEU A 180 -3.47 -18.41 -14.74
N ALA A 181 -2.36 -19.18 -14.76
CA ALA A 181 -1.72 -19.68 -15.98
C ALA A 181 -2.60 -20.70 -16.74
N LEU A 182 -3.44 -21.43 -16.03
CA LEU A 182 -4.39 -22.39 -16.58
C LEU A 182 -5.67 -21.74 -17.14
N MET A 183 -5.87 -20.43 -16.92
CA MET A 183 -7.00 -19.72 -17.49
C MET A 183 -6.89 -19.62 -19.02
N PRO A 184 -8.02 -19.72 -19.77
CA PRO A 184 -8.01 -19.69 -21.23
C PRO A 184 -7.38 -18.39 -21.76
N LYS A 185 -6.48 -18.52 -22.72
CA LYS A 185 -5.91 -17.37 -23.45
C LYS A 185 -7.01 -16.63 -24.20
N GLY A 186 -7.09 -15.31 -24.02
CA GLY A 186 -8.10 -14.47 -24.70
C GLY A 186 -9.31 -14.12 -23.83
N ILE A 187 -9.28 -14.49 -22.53
CA ILE A 187 -10.25 -14.00 -21.55
C ILE A 187 -10.11 -12.50 -21.29
N GLU A 188 -8.93 -11.93 -21.61
CA GLU A 188 -8.66 -10.51 -21.60
C GLU A 188 -9.43 -9.82 -22.74
N GLN A 189 -10.44 -9.03 -22.37
CA GLN A 189 -11.21 -8.27 -23.34
C GLN A 189 -10.39 -7.09 -23.87
N LYS A 190 -10.60 -6.73 -25.14
CA LYS A 190 -10.05 -5.48 -25.67
C LYS A 190 -10.59 -4.32 -24.82
N PRO A 191 -9.76 -3.33 -24.47
CA PRO A 191 -10.20 -2.18 -23.69
C PRO A 191 -11.42 -1.55 -24.39
N VAL A 192 -12.56 -1.58 -23.68
CA VAL A 192 -13.73 -0.82 -24.13
C VAL A 192 -13.35 0.66 -23.98
N ALA A 193 -13.33 1.37 -25.13
CA ALA A 193 -13.14 2.82 -25.22
C ALA A 193 -11.73 3.40 -25.00
N ALA A 194 -10.71 2.87 -25.71
CA ALA A 194 -9.49 3.66 -25.95
C ALA A 194 -9.70 4.76 -27.02
N ASP A 195 -10.82 4.75 -27.76
CA ASP A 195 -10.99 5.59 -28.96
C ASP A 195 -11.80 6.88 -28.78
N GLN A 196 -12.44 7.12 -27.63
CA GLN A 196 -13.30 8.32 -27.50
C GLN A 196 -12.60 9.57 -26.94
N ASP A 197 -11.35 9.48 -26.47
CA ASP A 197 -10.66 10.63 -25.82
C ASP A 197 -9.38 11.09 -26.54
N LYS A 198 -9.24 10.81 -27.86
CA LYS A 198 -8.08 11.29 -28.62
C LYS A 198 -7.96 12.82 -28.71
N ASN A 199 -9.04 13.55 -28.43
CA ASN A 199 -9.09 15.00 -28.60
C ASN A 199 -8.92 15.84 -27.31
N ASN A 200 -8.79 15.20 -26.12
CA ASN A 200 -8.68 15.96 -24.85
C ASN A 200 -7.30 15.94 -24.18
N PHE A 201 -6.23 15.64 -24.91
CA PHE A 201 -4.86 15.63 -24.36
C PHE A 201 -4.17 17.02 -24.37
N SER A 202 -4.92 18.12 -24.41
CA SER A 202 -4.36 19.44 -24.70
C SER A 202 -3.69 20.16 -23.53
N ILE A 203 -3.87 19.73 -22.27
CA ILE A 203 -3.23 20.42 -21.14
C ILE A 203 -2.21 19.52 -20.47
N PRO A 204 -0.91 19.89 -20.43
CA PRO A 204 0.12 19.14 -19.74
C PRO A 204 -0.05 19.30 -18.21
N ILE A 205 -0.68 18.32 -17.54
CA ILE A 205 -0.98 18.33 -16.09
C ILE A 205 0.29 18.61 -15.27
N TRP A 206 1.40 18.00 -15.63
CA TRP A 206 2.64 18.01 -14.86
C TRP A 206 3.49 19.26 -15.04
N THR A 207 3.05 20.22 -15.83
CA THR A 207 3.58 21.61 -15.85
C THR A 207 2.92 22.47 -14.77
N ASN A 208 1.77 22.04 -14.24
CA ASN A 208 1.05 22.79 -13.21
C ASN A 208 1.63 22.48 -11.80
N PRO A 209 2.03 23.50 -11.02
CA PRO A 209 2.58 23.31 -9.68
C PRO A 209 1.59 22.67 -8.70
N VAL A 210 0.27 22.85 -8.91
CA VAL A 210 -0.76 22.19 -8.07
C VAL A 210 -0.71 20.66 -8.24
N ALA A 211 -0.42 20.14 -9.44
CA ALA A 211 -0.28 18.70 -9.65
C ALA A 211 0.88 18.14 -8.83
N TRP A 212 2.02 18.83 -8.80
CA TRP A 212 3.17 18.45 -7.99
C TRP A 212 2.93 18.59 -6.49
N ALA A 213 2.18 19.61 -6.06
CA ALA A 213 1.80 19.74 -4.65
C ALA A 213 0.89 18.59 -4.19
N ILE A 214 -0.07 18.15 -5.04
CA ILE A 214 -0.91 16.97 -4.76
C ILE A 214 -0.07 15.68 -4.76
N ALA A 215 0.92 15.57 -5.65
CA ALA A 215 1.86 14.44 -5.67
C ALA A 215 2.80 14.44 -4.45
N ALA A 216 3.29 15.59 -4.02
CA ALA A 216 4.08 15.75 -2.79
C ALA A 216 3.26 15.38 -1.55
N PHE A 217 1.98 15.76 -1.51
CA PHE A 217 1.06 15.31 -0.48
C PHE A 217 0.97 13.78 -0.45
N ASN A 218 0.87 13.15 -1.64
CA ASN A 218 0.84 11.69 -1.76
C ASN A 218 2.16 11.03 -1.31
N PHE A 219 3.31 11.63 -1.63
CA PHE A 219 4.63 11.20 -1.16
C PHE A 219 4.66 11.07 0.37
N ILE A 220 4.24 12.13 1.07
CA ILE A 220 4.29 12.18 2.53
C ILE A 220 3.26 11.22 3.13
N HIS A 221 2.05 11.17 2.58
CA HIS A 221 0.98 10.33 3.12
C HIS A 221 1.27 8.84 2.96
N VAL A 222 1.68 8.39 1.76
CA VAL A 222 2.00 6.97 1.52
C VAL A 222 3.27 6.58 2.29
N GLY A 223 4.21 7.52 2.46
CA GLY A 223 5.35 7.37 3.35
C GLY A 223 4.92 7.10 4.80
N PHE A 224 3.98 7.88 5.32
CA PHE A 224 3.40 7.68 6.66
C PHE A 224 2.72 6.31 6.79
N GLU A 225 1.83 5.96 5.85
CA GLU A 225 1.09 4.69 5.87
C GLU A 225 2.04 3.49 5.85
N SER A 226 3.05 3.52 4.97
CA SER A 226 4.04 2.46 4.84
C SER A 226 4.94 2.34 6.07
N ALA A 227 5.30 3.47 6.68
CA ALA A 227 6.12 3.48 7.88
C ALA A 227 5.37 2.93 9.09
N MET A 228 4.08 3.23 9.25
CA MET A 228 3.26 2.60 10.28
C MET A 228 3.20 1.09 10.08
N GLY A 229 2.96 0.62 8.85
CA GLY A 229 2.97 -0.81 8.52
C GLY A 229 4.32 -1.50 8.76
N GLY A 230 5.42 -0.77 8.57
CA GLY A 230 6.78 -1.30 8.66
C GLY A 230 7.36 -1.32 10.06
N TRP A 231 7.18 -0.24 10.82
CA TRP A 231 7.90 -0.03 12.07
C TRP A 231 7.06 -0.24 13.34
N LEU A 232 5.73 -0.19 13.26
CA LEU A 232 4.87 -0.23 14.45
C LEU A 232 5.03 -1.51 15.26
N LYS A 233 5.28 -2.66 14.62
CA LYS A 233 5.48 -3.94 15.33
C LYS A 233 6.77 -3.90 16.19
N ILE A 234 7.90 -3.52 15.59
CA ILE A 234 9.17 -3.45 16.33
C ILE A 234 9.14 -2.34 17.37
N TYR A 235 8.48 -1.21 17.10
CA TYR A 235 8.26 -0.14 18.07
C TYR A 235 7.49 -0.62 19.29
N THR A 236 6.41 -1.37 19.08
CA THR A 236 5.61 -1.97 20.17
C THR A 236 6.46 -2.91 21.03
N GLN A 237 7.25 -3.80 20.39
CA GLN A 237 8.09 -4.75 21.11
C GLN A 237 9.17 -4.09 21.97
N ARG A 238 9.68 -2.93 21.58
CA ARG A 238 10.67 -2.18 22.37
C ARG A 238 10.07 -1.46 23.57
N ILE A 239 8.79 -1.09 23.53
CA ILE A 239 8.13 -0.43 24.67
C ILE A 239 7.73 -1.47 25.73
N GLU A 240 7.44 -2.69 25.34
CA GLU A 240 6.94 -3.74 26.24
C GLU A 240 8.02 -4.69 26.81
N ASP A 241 9.30 -4.43 26.55
CA ASP A 241 10.42 -5.28 26.99
C ASP A 241 10.19 -6.78 26.71
N GLY A 242 9.57 -7.10 25.56
CA GLY A 242 9.32 -8.49 25.16
C GLY A 242 8.13 -9.17 25.87
N ALA A 243 7.28 -8.43 26.55
CA ALA A 243 6.10 -9.00 27.22
C ALA A 243 5.13 -9.67 26.26
N ALA A 244 4.56 -10.75 26.72
CA ALA A 244 3.80 -11.75 25.98
C ALA A 244 2.71 -11.18 25.04
N ILE A 245 2.54 -11.90 23.93
CA ILE A 245 1.53 -11.79 22.88
C ILE A 245 0.20 -11.29 23.44
N ASN A 246 -0.08 -10.01 23.23
CA ASN A 246 -1.39 -9.45 23.48
C ASN A 246 -2.34 -9.83 22.35
N PHE A 247 -3.56 -10.20 22.71
CA PHE A 247 -4.60 -10.65 21.78
C PHE A 247 -4.91 -9.64 20.66
N LEU A 248 -4.64 -8.35 20.89
CA LEU A 248 -4.89 -7.25 19.92
C LEU A 248 -3.67 -6.34 19.80
N PRO A 249 -2.64 -6.74 19.05
CA PRO A 249 -1.43 -5.92 18.87
C PRO A 249 -1.72 -4.61 18.13
N PRO A 250 -0.99 -3.51 18.43
CA PRO A 250 -1.22 -2.20 17.83
C PRO A 250 -1.25 -2.18 16.31
N ILE A 251 -0.37 -2.93 15.64
CA ILE A 251 -0.32 -2.99 14.17
C ILE A 251 -1.56 -3.70 13.58
N PHE A 252 -2.06 -4.74 14.24
CA PHE A 252 -3.30 -5.39 13.84
C PHE A 252 -4.48 -4.41 13.94
N LEU A 253 -4.59 -3.69 15.05
CA LEU A 253 -5.63 -2.69 15.24
C LEU A 253 -5.51 -1.51 14.27
N PHE A 254 -4.29 -1.06 13.95
CA PHE A 254 -4.07 -0.05 12.92
C PHE A 254 -4.73 -0.46 11.60
N PHE A 255 -4.46 -1.67 11.10
CA PHE A 255 -5.04 -2.15 9.85
C PHE A 255 -6.54 -2.43 9.94
N VAL A 256 -7.04 -2.93 11.08
CA VAL A 256 -8.49 -3.12 11.30
C VAL A 256 -9.22 -1.77 11.17
N PHE A 257 -8.79 -0.76 11.91
CA PHE A 257 -9.43 0.55 11.87
C PHE A 257 -9.21 1.29 10.55
N PHE A 258 -8.10 1.03 9.86
CA PHE A 258 -7.86 1.49 8.51
C PHE A 258 -8.89 0.91 7.52
N VAL A 259 -9.17 -0.38 7.56
CA VAL A 259 -10.17 -1.03 6.70
C VAL A 259 -11.60 -0.62 7.08
N VAL A 260 -11.91 -0.58 8.37
CA VAL A 260 -13.21 -0.10 8.88
C VAL A 260 -13.47 1.34 8.44
N GLY A 261 -12.48 2.22 8.59
CA GLY A 261 -12.58 3.61 8.16
C GLY A 261 -12.84 3.75 6.65
N ARG A 262 -12.22 2.91 5.81
CA ARG A 262 -12.52 2.85 4.36
C ARG A 262 -13.96 2.43 4.08
N GLY A 263 -14.48 1.46 4.84
CA GLY A 263 -15.87 1.02 4.71
C GLY A 263 -16.89 2.10 5.11
N ILE A 264 -16.57 2.93 6.10
CA ILE A 264 -17.46 3.98 6.62
C ILE A 264 -17.29 5.30 5.83
N ALA A 265 -16.16 5.53 5.16
CA ALA A 265 -15.87 6.76 4.43
C ALA A 265 -17.01 7.26 3.52
N PRO A 266 -17.73 6.40 2.74
CA PRO A 266 -18.86 6.84 1.93
C PRO A 266 -19.99 7.53 2.73
N VAL A 267 -20.16 7.17 3.99
CA VAL A 267 -21.15 7.80 4.88
C VAL A 267 -20.73 9.23 5.21
N PHE A 268 -19.45 9.45 5.54
CA PHE A 268 -18.94 10.79 5.82
C PHE A 268 -19.05 11.73 4.62
N PHE A 269 -18.81 11.22 3.40
CA PHE A 269 -18.94 12.02 2.17
C PHE A 269 -20.39 12.45 1.85
N ARG A 270 -21.42 11.86 2.47
CA ARG A 270 -22.80 12.32 2.35
C ARG A 270 -23.06 13.64 3.12
N PHE A 271 -22.32 13.83 4.22
CA PHE A 271 -22.54 14.96 5.13
C PHE A 271 -21.43 16.02 5.06
N LEU A 272 -20.22 15.62 4.65
CA LEU A 272 -19.03 16.47 4.64
C LEU A 272 -18.44 16.54 3.23
N ASN A 273 -17.94 17.70 2.86
CA ASN A 273 -17.16 17.80 1.62
C ASN A 273 -15.76 17.17 1.79
N GLU A 274 -15.14 16.77 0.66
CA GLU A 274 -13.85 16.09 0.65
C GLU A 274 -12.74 16.83 1.40
N ASN A 275 -12.70 18.15 1.31
CA ASN A 275 -11.70 18.97 2.01
C ASN A 275 -11.85 18.88 3.53
N ARG A 276 -13.11 18.87 4.03
CA ARG A 276 -13.37 18.69 5.47
C ARG A 276 -13.05 17.29 5.93
N VAL A 277 -13.44 16.26 5.16
CA VAL A 277 -13.09 14.87 5.47
C VAL A 277 -11.57 14.72 5.55
N LEU A 278 -10.83 15.23 4.56
CA LEU A 278 -9.38 15.15 4.53
C LEU A 278 -8.73 15.87 5.73
N PHE A 279 -9.21 17.08 6.04
CA PHE A 279 -8.69 17.85 7.18
C PHE A 279 -8.96 17.14 8.52
N LEU A 280 -10.18 16.66 8.74
CA LEU A 280 -10.54 15.89 9.95
C LEU A 280 -9.75 14.59 10.04
N SER A 281 -9.52 13.91 8.93
CA SER A 281 -8.68 12.70 8.86
C SER A 281 -7.26 12.99 9.33
N LEU A 282 -6.64 14.09 8.86
CA LEU A 282 -5.30 14.49 9.27
C LEU A 282 -5.25 14.85 10.77
N LEU A 283 -6.26 15.54 11.29
CA LEU A 283 -6.35 15.83 12.74
C LEU A 283 -6.51 14.54 13.56
N THR A 284 -7.29 13.59 13.07
CA THR A 284 -7.45 12.27 13.70
C THR A 284 -6.13 11.51 13.74
N ILE A 285 -5.35 11.53 12.64
CA ILE A 285 -4.02 10.93 12.62
C ILE A 285 -3.09 11.64 13.61
N LEU A 286 -3.09 12.98 13.62
CA LEU A 286 -2.25 13.77 14.53
C LEU A 286 -2.53 13.41 15.99
N PHE A 287 -3.80 13.31 16.37
CA PHE A 287 -4.22 12.95 17.71
C PHE A 287 -3.81 11.50 18.05
N GLY A 288 -4.07 10.55 17.13
CA GLY A 288 -3.65 9.15 17.29
C GLY A 288 -2.14 8.99 17.45
N MET A 289 -1.36 9.71 16.66
CA MET A 289 0.11 9.72 16.75
C MET A 289 0.60 10.37 18.05
N GLY A 290 -0.05 11.44 18.52
CA GLY A 290 0.25 12.04 19.82
C GLY A 290 0.08 11.05 20.97
N ILE A 291 -1.03 10.29 20.98
CA ILE A 291 -1.26 9.22 21.96
C ILE A 291 -0.20 8.12 21.83
N LEU A 292 0.05 7.64 20.60
CA LEU A 292 0.99 6.55 20.32
C LEU A 292 2.40 6.88 20.79
N LEU A 293 2.90 8.08 20.49
CA LEU A 293 4.25 8.51 20.87
C LEU A 293 4.38 8.85 22.35
N SER A 294 3.30 9.20 23.04
CA SER A 294 3.29 9.40 24.50
C SER A 294 3.08 8.12 25.29
N ALA A 295 2.72 7.02 24.61
CA ALA A 295 2.38 5.76 25.25
C ALA A 295 3.58 5.13 25.98
N LYS A 296 3.31 4.58 27.16
CA LYS A 296 4.25 3.77 27.95
C LYS A 296 3.78 2.33 28.16
N ASN A 297 2.64 1.98 27.59
CA ASN A 297 2.05 0.65 27.69
C ASN A 297 1.30 0.32 26.40
N ILE A 298 1.02 -0.96 26.20
CA ILE A 298 0.38 -1.48 24.99
C ILE A 298 -1.03 -0.95 24.77
N TRP A 299 -1.78 -0.66 25.83
CA TRP A 299 -3.16 -0.18 25.71
C TRP A 299 -3.21 1.19 25.03
N LEU A 300 -2.36 2.12 25.47
CA LEU A 300 -2.26 3.43 24.85
C LEU A 300 -1.69 3.34 23.44
N LEU A 301 -0.70 2.45 23.20
CA LEU A 301 -0.22 2.16 21.84
C LEU A 301 -1.34 1.69 20.93
N SER A 302 -2.16 0.73 21.42
CA SER A 302 -3.29 0.17 20.67
C SER A 302 -4.35 1.21 20.36
N VAL A 303 -4.68 2.07 21.32
CA VAL A 303 -5.63 3.18 21.12
C VAL A 303 -5.07 4.18 20.10
N GLY A 304 -3.82 4.61 20.26
CA GLY A 304 -3.17 5.54 19.34
C GLY A 304 -3.10 4.98 17.92
N ALA A 305 -2.71 3.70 17.77
CA ALA A 305 -2.66 3.00 16.49
C ALA A 305 -4.04 2.89 15.83
N SER A 306 -5.09 2.55 16.60
CA SER A 306 -6.47 2.47 16.11
C SER A 306 -6.95 3.81 15.56
N ILE A 307 -6.75 4.88 16.30
CA ILE A 307 -7.14 6.24 15.90
C ILE A 307 -6.35 6.69 14.67
N ALA A 308 -5.04 6.44 14.64
CA ALA A 308 -4.20 6.77 13.49
C ALA A 308 -4.61 5.98 12.24
N GLY A 309 -4.90 4.68 12.38
CA GLY A 309 -5.38 3.82 11.29
C GLY A 309 -6.71 4.31 10.71
N PHE A 310 -7.66 4.64 11.59
CA PHE A 310 -8.95 5.19 11.16
C PHE A 310 -8.79 6.51 10.41
N GLY A 311 -7.98 7.44 10.92
CA GLY A 311 -7.69 8.71 10.24
C GLY A 311 -7.01 8.51 8.87
N THR A 312 -6.08 7.55 8.75
CA THR A 312 -5.33 7.27 7.51
C THR A 312 -6.23 6.74 6.39
N SER A 313 -7.32 6.08 6.73
CA SER A 313 -8.18 5.31 5.83
C SER A 313 -8.69 6.06 4.59
N SER A 314 -9.11 7.31 4.76
CA SER A 314 -9.75 8.13 3.71
C SER A 314 -8.79 9.10 3.01
N VAL A 315 -7.55 9.27 3.48
CA VAL A 315 -6.62 10.30 2.98
C VAL A 315 -6.20 10.04 1.54
N PHE A 316 -5.72 8.82 1.22
CA PHE A 316 -5.31 8.48 -0.13
C PHE A 316 -6.45 8.60 -1.16
N PRO A 317 -7.63 7.97 -0.97
CA PRO A 317 -8.71 8.06 -1.95
C PRO A 317 -9.22 9.49 -2.13
N THR A 318 -9.25 10.29 -1.07
CA THR A 318 -9.67 11.70 -1.15
C THR A 318 -8.64 12.55 -1.90
N ASN A 319 -7.34 12.31 -1.69
CA ASN A 319 -6.29 13.03 -2.43
C ASN A 319 -6.29 12.67 -3.91
N MET A 320 -6.55 11.40 -4.26
CA MET A 320 -6.69 10.96 -5.66
C MET A 320 -7.96 11.54 -6.30
N SER A 321 -9.08 11.59 -5.57
CA SER A 321 -10.32 12.26 -6.03
C SER A 321 -10.07 13.75 -6.30
N ARG A 322 -9.33 14.44 -5.40
CA ARG A 322 -8.93 15.83 -5.61
C ARG A 322 -8.13 16.00 -6.91
N PHE A 323 -7.16 15.13 -7.18
CA PHE A 323 -6.38 15.17 -8.41
C PHE A 323 -7.26 15.06 -9.66
N THR A 324 -8.17 14.07 -9.69
CA THR A 324 -9.08 13.87 -10.83
C THR A 324 -10.10 15.00 -10.98
N LYS A 325 -10.57 15.59 -9.89
CA LYS A 325 -11.50 16.74 -9.93
C LYS A 325 -10.84 18.03 -10.37
N THR A 326 -9.55 18.20 -10.09
CA THR A 326 -8.79 19.41 -10.49
C THR A 326 -8.41 19.35 -11.96
N PHE A 327 -8.00 18.17 -12.47
CA PHE A 327 -7.44 18.04 -13.82
C PHE A 327 -8.35 17.27 -14.81
N GLY A 328 -9.57 16.95 -14.41
CA GLY A 328 -10.55 16.23 -15.21
C GLY A 328 -10.45 14.70 -15.13
N ALA A 329 -11.49 14.01 -15.61
CA ALA A 329 -11.60 12.55 -15.50
C ALA A 329 -10.46 11.80 -16.22
N SER A 330 -9.93 12.35 -17.31
CA SER A 330 -8.79 11.80 -18.07
C SER A 330 -7.46 11.86 -17.28
N ALA A 331 -7.39 12.66 -16.21
CA ALA A 331 -6.18 12.80 -15.39
C ALA A 331 -5.78 11.48 -14.70
N SER A 332 -6.74 10.59 -14.40
CA SER A 332 -6.45 9.28 -13.81
C SER A 332 -5.50 8.45 -14.67
N ARG A 333 -5.62 8.53 -15.99
CA ARG A 333 -4.72 7.84 -16.95
C ARG A 333 -3.31 8.45 -17.00
N ARG A 334 -3.14 9.68 -16.50
CA ARG A 334 -1.88 10.43 -16.45
C ARG A 334 -1.33 10.58 -15.03
N ALA A 335 -1.87 9.81 -14.07
CA ALA A 335 -1.49 9.86 -12.66
C ALA A 335 -0.20 9.10 -12.31
N THR A 336 0.54 8.60 -13.30
CA THR A 336 1.78 7.85 -13.06
C THR A 336 2.76 8.57 -12.13
N PRO A 337 3.10 9.86 -12.31
CA PRO A 337 4.00 10.56 -11.37
C PRO A 337 3.42 10.67 -9.94
N PHE A 338 2.09 10.79 -9.79
CA PHE A 338 1.43 10.76 -8.49
C PHE A 338 1.70 9.44 -7.74
N PHE A 339 1.57 8.30 -8.42
CA PHE A 339 1.85 6.99 -7.83
C PHE A 339 3.34 6.77 -7.58
N ILE A 340 4.22 7.22 -8.50
CA ILE A 340 5.67 7.18 -8.33
C ILE A 340 6.07 7.95 -7.07
N CYS A 341 5.56 9.16 -6.87
CA CYS A 341 5.80 9.95 -5.66
C CYS A 341 5.36 9.19 -4.40
N GLY A 342 4.21 8.53 -4.42
CA GLY A 342 3.77 7.70 -3.29
C GLY A 342 4.75 6.56 -2.98
N THR A 343 5.18 5.81 -4.00
CA THR A 343 6.13 4.69 -3.82
C THR A 343 7.49 5.18 -3.34
N LEU A 344 7.99 6.30 -3.87
CA LEU A 344 9.23 6.93 -3.40
C LEU A 344 9.09 7.43 -1.96
N GLY A 345 7.93 7.98 -1.60
CA GLY A 345 7.62 8.38 -0.23
C GLY A 345 7.64 7.21 0.74
N ALA A 346 7.05 6.08 0.34
CA ALA A 346 7.09 4.83 1.11
C ALA A 346 8.54 4.38 1.35
N ALA A 347 9.34 4.30 0.29
CA ALA A 347 10.74 3.89 0.37
C ALA A 347 11.57 4.84 1.25
N PHE A 348 11.44 6.14 1.00
CA PHE A 348 12.23 7.16 1.70
C PHE A 348 11.85 7.25 3.18
N THR A 349 10.57 7.39 3.51
CA THR A 349 10.14 7.62 4.90
C THR A 349 10.44 6.42 5.79
N THR A 350 10.21 5.20 5.28
CA THR A 350 10.51 3.98 6.05
C THR A 350 12.01 3.81 6.32
N TRP A 351 12.85 4.07 5.32
CA TRP A 351 14.30 4.05 5.49
C TRP A 351 14.77 5.18 6.42
N PHE A 352 14.22 6.39 6.26
CA PHE A 352 14.64 7.57 7.01
C PHE A 352 14.35 7.46 8.50
N ILE A 353 13.26 6.77 8.89
CA ILE A 353 12.98 6.44 10.30
C ILE A 353 14.12 5.59 10.89
N GLY A 354 14.53 4.54 10.19
CA GLY A 354 15.64 3.69 10.62
C GLY A 354 16.97 4.47 10.73
N PHE A 355 17.23 5.32 9.73
CA PHE A 355 18.41 6.19 9.71
C PHE A 355 18.44 7.15 10.92
N ILE A 356 17.34 7.83 11.21
CA ILE A 356 17.26 8.74 12.36
C ILE A 356 17.35 7.96 13.68
N SER A 357 16.63 6.84 13.81
CA SER A 357 16.69 6.00 15.00
C SER A 357 18.15 5.61 15.34
N SER A 358 18.92 5.17 14.34
CA SER A 358 20.32 4.80 14.52
C SER A 358 21.24 5.95 14.94
N ARG A 359 20.91 7.20 14.61
CA ARG A 359 21.63 8.39 15.05
C ARG A 359 21.37 8.75 16.51
N TYR A 360 20.27 8.25 17.08
CA TYR A 360 19.87 8.42 18.46
C TYR A 360 19.91 7.09 19.22
N GLU A 361 21.05 6.40 19.19
CA GLU A 361 21.32 5.17 19.96
C GLU A 361 20.30 4.03 19.72
N ASN A 362 19.76 3.93 18.49
CA ASN A 362 18.66 3.03 18.10
C ASN A 362 17.35 3.31 18.89
N ASP A 363 17.12 4.54 19.34
CA ASP A 363 15.83 4.95 19.85
C ASP A 363 14.81 5.13 18.72
N LEU A 364 14.04 4.10 18.44
CA LEU A 364 13.03 4.12 17.39
C LEU A 364 11.96 5.19 17.61
N ARG A 365 11.73 5.62 18.86
CA ARG A 365 10.80 6.71 19.15
C ARG A 365 11.23 8.01 18.48
N SER A 366 12.52 8.31 18.50
CA SER A 366 13.10 9.47 17.78
C SER A 366 12.82 9.40 16.28
N GLY A 367 12.97 8.22 15.65
CA GLY A 367 12.58 8.00 14.26
C GLY A 367 11.09 8.19 14.03
N MET A 368 10.23 7.68 14.92
CA MET A 368 8.77 7.79 14.79
C MET A 368 8.25 9.24 14.94
N PHE A 369 8.98 10.16 15.60
CA PHE A 369 8.62 11.59 15.62
C PHE A 369 8.61 12.23 14.23
N ILE A 370 9.35 11.68 13.25
CA ILE A 370 9.28 12.12 11.85
C ILE A 370 7.85 12.00 11.31
N LEU A 371 7.12 10.96 11.71
CA LEU A 371 5.73 10.75 11.30
C LEU A 371 4.82 11.86 11.85
N LEU A 372 5.04 12.29 13.09
CA LEU A 372 4.31 13.43 13.64
C LEU A 372 4.59 14.71 12.85
N GLY A 373 5.87 14.98 12.56
CA GLY A 373 6.28 16.11 11.70
C GLY A 373 5.64 16.03 10.29
N SER A 374 5.62 14.84 9.69
CA SER A 374 5.03 14.63 8.37
C SER A 374 3.52 14.95 8.35
N ILE A 375 2.77 14.63 9.43
CA ILE A 375 1.35 14.99 9.52
C ILE A 375 1.16 16.51 9.62
N LEU A 376 2.01 17.21 10.36
CA LEU A 376 1.96 18.68 10.42
C LEU A 376 2.21 19.30 9.04
N VAL A 377 3.16 18.77 8.27
CA VAL A 377 3.40 19.20 6.88
C VAL A 377 2.20 18.89 5.99
N LEU A 378 1.55 17.73 6.15
CA LEU A 378 0.33 17.40 5.41
C LEU A 378 -0.84 18.35 5.73
N ILE A 379 -1.02 18.73 6.99
CA ILE A 379 -2.03 19.72 7.40
C ILE A 379 -1.73 21.07 6.74
N PHE A 380 -0.48 21.51 6.76
CA PHE A 380 -0.07 22.76 6.11
C PHE A 380 -0.29 22.72 4.59
N LEU A 381 0.13 21.64 3.92
CA LEU A 381 -0.13 21.44 2.48
C LEU A 381 -1.62 21.38 2.17
N GLN A 382 -2.43 20.78 3.04
CA GLN A 382 -3.89 20.73 2.89
C GLN A 382 -4.49 22.14 2.88
N ILE A 383 -4.06 23.00 3.79
CA ILE A 383 -4.51 24.39 3.87
C ILE A 383 -4.13 25.15 2.58
N ILE A 384 -2.86 25.04 2.15
CA ILE A 384 -2.39 25.70 0.91
C ILE A 384 -3.19 25.24 -0.30
N LEU A 385 -3.38 23.92 -0.46
CA LEU A 385 -4.08 23.34 -1.59
C LEU A 385 -5.56 23.77 -1.63
N GLN A 386 -6.20 23.93 -0.47
CA GLN A 386 -7.58 24.45 -0.42
C GLN A 386 -7.68 25.87 -1.00
N PHE A 387 -6.73 26.74 -0.66
CA PHE A 387 -6.71 28.11 -1.17
C PHE A 387 -6.37 28.16 -2.66
N ARG A 388 -5.32 27.45 -3.10
CA ARG A 388 -4.85 27.45 -4.50
C ARG A 388 -5.89 26.92 -5.46
N ILE A 389 -6.52 25.78 -5.17
CA ILE A 389 -7.54 25.17 -6.04
C ILE A 389 -8.80 26.06 -6.12
N LYS A 390 -9.16 26.78 -5.04
CA LYS A 390 -10.27 27.73 -5.06
C LYS A 390 -9.96 28.91 -5.98
N THR A 391 -8.74 29.43 -5.94
CA THR A 391 -8.29 30.56 -6.77
C THR A 391 -8.26 30.18 -8.26
N GLU A 392 -7.74 29.00 -8.61
CA GLU A 392 -7.73 28.54 -10.02
C GLU A 392 -9.14 28.37 -10.60
N LYS A 393 -10.12 27.89 -9.81
CA LYS A 393 -11.51 27.78 -10.26
C LYS A 393 -12.20 29.14 -10.47
N LEU A 394 -11.72 30.19 -9.84
CA LEU A 394 -12.24 31.55 -10.00
C LEU A 394 -11.57 32.29 -11.16
N SER A 395 -10.41 31.82 -11.62
CA SER A 395 -9.64 32.43 -12.72
C SER A 395 -9.90 31.77 -14.08
N THR A 396 -10.65 30.68 -14.14
CA THR A 396 -11.14 30.08 -15.39
C THR A 396 -12.53 30.64 -15.67
N PRO A 397 -12.72 31.43 -16.77
CA PRO A 397 -14.01 32.07 -17.14
C PRO A 397 -15.07 31.01 -17.50
#